data_ddd11d405e8e5aca1de2d7c02f93275c
#
_entry.id   ddd11d405e8e5aca1de2d7c02f93275c
#
_cell.length_a   1.000
_cell.length_b   1.000
_cell.length_c   1.000
_cell.angle_alpha   90.00
_cell.angle_beta   90.00
_cell.angle_gamma   90.00
#
_symmetry.space_group_name_H-M   'P 1'
#
loop_
_entity.id
_entity.type
_entity.pdbx_description
1 polymer ?
#
loop_
_entity_poly.entity_id
_entity_poly.type
_entity_poly.pdbx_seq_one_letter_code
_entity_poly.pdbx_strand_id
1 'polypeptide(L)'
;MINNSTQNFYILGKGSYAVVISPAIMLNPDVRWDIEYKDVSEKDVSKIYTYSDDNEDYCNELDMLKVIMEIEDYTRFTVPVKGAVIFKKSDIHKESINCQKVINIKHSTMFQIIFGYGGLPLNNDIHSFTFQEAKCFLIQFFKGIQSIHSKNIVHRDVKPTNILINGDKLKIIDFGLSCHVEDVFNYVKSDFTLSNIYPFNPPEFYVFFLLKKYNIQNIKDIDALFSNLLDNKSSVYKEIHMYYLKHWCSVNSDKNRFFLEYLDGFKRIIFSLKYCNNIIDFFSLSMAYKCDIYASSYIILNLLKRIVEVTDDEHMYFKNLYNLTCKFHPNERIDLQNILFYLGTK
;
A
#
# COMPACT_ATOMS: atom_id res chain seq x y z
N MET A 1 -33.88 14.93 -31.94
CA MET A 1 -34.02 13.86 -30.92
C MET A 1 -32.73 13.86 -30.11
N ILE A 2 -32.76 14.40 -28.92
CA ILE A 2 -31.59 14.35 -28.00
C ILE A 2 -31.57 12.93 -27.45
N ASN A 3 -30.60 12.14 -27.88
CA ASN A 3 -30.35 10.83 -27.29
C ASN A 3 -29.98 11.05 -25.80
N ASN A 4 -30.95 10.89 -24.92
CA ASN A 4 -30.72 10.81 -23.46
C ASN A 4 -30.08 9.45 -23.13
N SER A 5 -28.85 9.23 -23.59
CA SER A 5 -28.07 8.07 -23.13
C SER A 5 -27.55 8.40 -21.74
N THR A 6 -28.29 7.98 -20.73
CA THR A 6 -27.78 8.00 -19.35
C THR A 6 -26.53 7.11 -19.25
N GLN A 7 -25.47 7.67 -18.73
CA GLN A 7 -24.17 7.01 -18.58
C GLN A 7 -24.27 5.77 -17.68
N ASN A 8 -23.68 4.66 -18.08
CA ASN A 8 -23.60 3.45 -17.27
C ASN A 8 -22.33 3.50 -16.40
N PHE A 9 -22.47 3.19 -15.12
CA PHE A 9 -21.37 3.18 -14.15
C PHE A 9 -21.02 1.76 -13.73
N TYR A 10 -19.72 1.51 -13.56
CA TYR A 10 -19.18 0.22 -13.15
C TYR A 10 -18.29 0.39 -11.91
N ILE A 11 -18.43 -0.50 -10.94
CA ILE A 11 -17.53 -0.56 -9.80
C ILE A 11 -16.23 -1.22 -10.28
N LEU A 12 -15.12 -0.50 -10.19
CA LEU A 12 -13.78 -1.01 -10.48
C LEU A 12 -13.12 -1.59 -9.22
N GLY A 13 -13.47 -1.04 -8.04
CA GLY A 13 -12.95 -1.49 -6.76
C GLY A 13 -13.82 -1.02 -5.60
N LYS A 14 -13.78 -1.78 -4.51
CA LYS A 14 -14.44 -1.44 -3.25
C LYS A 14 -13.51 -1.74 -2.10
N GLY A 15 -13.07 -0.69 -1.42
CA GLY A 15 -12.27 -0.75 -0.20
C GLY A 15 -13.10 -0.57 1.06
N SER A 16 -12.42 -0.50 2.20
CA SER A 16 -13.06 -0.26 3.51
C SER A 16 -13.67 1.13 3.62
N TYR A 17 -13.07 2.14 2.96
CA TYR A 17 -13.39 3.56 3.11
C TYR A 17 -13.94 4.21 1.85
N ALA A 18 -13.70 3.62 0.69
CA ALA A 18 -14.06 4.21 -0.59
C ALA A 18 -14.50 3.17 -1.62
N VAL A 19 -15.22 3.64 -2.62
CA VAL A 19 -15.60 2.89 -3.83
C VAL A 19 -15.00 3.60 -5.05
N VAL A 20 -14.37 2.82 -5.94
CA VAL A 20 -13.85 3.33 -7.22
C VAL A 20 -14.81 2.94 -8.34
N ILE A 21 -15.26 3.92 -9.08
CA ILE A 21 -16.20 3.74 -10.19
C ILE A 21 -15.69 4.36 -11.49
N SER A 22 -16.12 3.82 -12.60
CA SER A 22 -15.90 4.36 -13.94
C SER A 22 -17.24 4.41 -14.70
N PRO A 23 -17.45 5.42 -15.49
CA PRO A 23 -16.67 6.64 -15.63
C PRO A 23 -16.73 7.54 -14.40
N ALA A 24 -15.98 8.65 -14.39
CA ALA A 24 -16.03 9.62 -13.29
C ALA A 24 -17.41 10.27 -13.16
N ILE A 25 -17.84 10.58 -11.92
CA ILE A 25 -19.09 11.30 -11.67
C ILE A 25 -18.92 12.75 -12.07
N MET A 26 -19.79 13.21 -12.95
CA MET A 26 -19.92 14.61 -13.32
C MET A 26 -20.82 15.33 -12.31
N LEU A 27 -20.41 16.52 -11.92
CA LEU A 27 -21.14 17.40 -11.02
C LEU A 27 -21.65 18.63 -11.77
N ASN A 28 -22.62 19.32 -11.16
CA ASN A 28 -23.11 20.58 -11.68
C ASN A 28 -22.01 21.66 -11.67
N PRO A 29 -22.03 22.64 -12.59
CA PRO A 29 -20.94 23.62 -12.76
C PRO A 29 -20.70 24.50 -11.53
N ASP A 30 -21.71 24.69 -10.68
CA ASP A 30 -21.65 25.60 -9.53
C ASP A 30 -20.95 24.99 -8.30
N VAL A 31 -20.50 23.72 -8.38
CA VAL A 31 -19.82 23.05 -7.28
C VAL A 31 -18.40 23.58 -7.15
N ARG A 32 -18.01 23.91 -5.92
CA ARG A 32 -16.65 24.37 -5.62
C ARG A 32 -15.69 23.18 -5.49
N TRP A 33 -14.63 23.19 -6.27
CA TRP A 33 -13.61 22.16 -6.31
C TRP A 33 -12.40 22.50 -5.44
N ASP A 34 -11.83 21.50 -4.75
CA ASP A 34 -10.52 21.59 -4.10
C ASP A 34 -9.37 21.49 -5.13
N ILE A 35 -9.55 20.61 -6.12
CA ILE A 35 -8.77 20.54 -7.36
C ILE A 35 -9.77 20.55 -8.51
N GLU A 36 -9.71 21.57 -9.35
CA GLU A 36 -10.65 21.75 -10.47
C GLU A 36 -10.50 20.62 -11.49
N TYR A 37 -11.64 19.98 -11.84
CA TYR A 37 -11.67 18.90 -12.81
C TYR A 37 -11.47 19.43 -14.23
N LYS A 38 -10.30 19.11 -14.81
CA LYS A 38 -9.90 19.49 -16.17
C LYS A 38 -9.63 18.26 -17.03
N ASP A 39 -9.61 18.48 -18.34
CA ASP A 39 -9.30 17.43 -19.33
C ASP A 39 -10.13 16.16 -19.16
N VAL A 40 -11.44 16.34 -19.10
CA VAL A 40 -12.44 15.28 -18.90
C VAL A 40 -12.29 14.17 -19.93
N SER A 41 -12.26 12.92 -19.48
CA SER A 41 -12.25 11.73 -20.33
C SER A 41 -13.30 10.72 -19.86
N GLU A 42 -13.96 10.05 -20.80
CA GLU A 42 -14.89 8.94 -20.50
C GLU A 42 -14.21 7.76 -19.78
N LYS A 43 -12.88 7.70 -19.80
CA LYS A 43 -12.08 6.70 -19.09
C LYS A 43 -11.70 7.12 -17.68
N ASP A 44 -11.94 8.37 -17.29
CA ASP A 44 -11.58 8.84 -15.94
C ASP A 44 -12.39 8.08 -14.89
N VAL A 45 -11.83 7.96 -13.70
CA VAL A 45 -12.42 7.19 -12.59
C VAL A 45 -12.61 8.08 -11.37
N SER A 46 -13.69 7.83 -10.63
CA SER A 46 -13.94 8.48 -9.34
C SER A 46 -13.67 7.53 -8.20
N LYS A 47 -12.85 7.96 -7.24
CA LYS A 47 -12.75 7.37 -5.91
C LYS A 47 -13.67 8.15 -4.98
N ILE A 48 -14.75 7.49 -4.50
CA ILE A 48 -15.80 8.10 -3.68
C ILE A 48 -15.65 7.58 -2.26
N TYR A 49 -15.48 8.50 -1.30
CA TYR A 49 -15.41 8.21 0.13
C TYR A 49 -16.82 8.32 0.73
N THR A 50 -17.26 7.25 1.39
CA THR A 50 -18.67 7.07 1.78
C THR A 50 -18.90 6.80 3.26
N TYR A 51 -17.83 6.70 4.08
CA TYR A 51 -17.93 6.03 5.38
C TYR A 51 -17.69 6.88 6.62
N SER A 52 -17.26 8.13 6.55
CA SER A 52 -17.12 8.97 7.75
C SER A 52 -17.67 10.37 7.55
N ASP A 53 -18.26 10.93 8.60
CA ASP A 53 -18.64 12.33 8.64
C ASP A 53 -17.40 13.26 8.78
N ASP A 54 -16.25 12.70 9.20
CA ASP A 54 -15.03 13.44 9.54
C ASP A 54 -13.99 13.50 8.42
N ASN A 55 -14.16 12.75 7.33
CA ASN A 55 -13.33 12.80 6.11
C ASN A 55 -11.83 12.60 6.25
N GLU A 56 -11.35 12.06 7.33
CA GLU A 56 -9.92 11.89 7.57
C GLU A 56 -9.23 11.16 6.41
N ASP A 57 -9.83 10.08 5.90
CA ASP A 57 -9.27 9.30 4.79
C ASP A 57 -9.15 10.11 3.50
N TYR A 58 -10.19 10.91 3.16
CA TYR A 58 -10.15 11.79 2.00
C TYR A 58 -9.10 12.89 2.16
N CYS A 59 -9.09 13.57 3.30
CA CYS A 59 -8.16 14.66 3.58
C CYS A 59 -6.72 14.14 3.55
N ASN A 60 -6.44 13.02 4.22
CA ASN A 60 -5.11 12.43 4.23
C ASN A 60 -4.64 12.07 2.81
N GLU A 61 -5.47 11.38 2.02
CA GLU A 61 -5.09 11.02 0.65
C GLU A 61 -4.90 12.25 -0.22
N LEU A 62 -5.78 13.25 -0.12
CA LEU A 62 -5.68 14.49 -0.90
C LEU A 62 -4.40 15.27 -0.56
N ASP A 63 -4.04 15.36 0.72
CA ASP A 63 -2.84 16.07 1.15
C ASP A 63 -1.57 15.35 0.68
N MET A 64 -1.52 14.02 0.78
CA MET A 64 -0.41 13.24 0.22
C MET A 64 -0.32 13.40 -1.30
N LEU A 65 -1.44 13.37 -2.00
CA LEU A 65 -1.48 13.57 -3.46
C LEU A 65 -1.00 14.96 -3.87
N LYS A 66 -1.33 16.02 -3.11
CA LYS A 66 -0.80 17.37 -3.38
C LYS A 66 0.72 17.41 -3.33
N VAL A 67 1.34 16.75 -2.34
CA VAL A 67 2.81 16.64 -2.24
C VAL A 67 3.39 15.80 -3.39
N ILE A 68 2.72 14.72 -3.77
CA ILE A 68 3.14 13.88 -4.90
C ILE A 68 3.07 14.65 -6.23
N MET A 69 2.04 15.47 -6.43
CA MET A 69 1.88 16.29 -7.64
C MET A 69 2.98 17.36 -7.81
N GLU A 70 3.70 17.72 -6.75
CA GLU A 70 4.87 18.59 -6.83
C GLU A 70 6.11 17.89 -7.42
N ILE A 71 6.11 16.57 -7.54
CA ILE A 71 7.19 15.81 -8.16
C ILE A 71 7.10 16.03 -9.67
N GLU A 72 8.19 16.46 -10.29
CA GLU A 72 8.28 16.57 -11.74
C GLU A 72 7.92 15.22 -12.39
N ASP A 73 7.06 15.25 -13.41
CA ASP A 73 6.59 14.05 -14.11
C ASP A 73 5.99 12.96 -13.20
N TYR A 74 5.33 13.34 -12.08
CA TYR A 74 4.69 12.38 -11.16
C TYR A 74 3.80 11.36 -11.88
N THR A 75 3.23 11.73 -13.00
CA THR A 75 2.41 10.84 -13.83
C THR A 75 3.17 9.68 -14.46
N ARG A 76 4.51 9.66 -14.37
CA ARG A 76 5.29 8.49 -14.79
C ARG A 76 5.08 7.30 -13.88
N PHE A 77 4.89 7.51 -12.58
CA PHE A 77 4.79 6.42 -11.58
C PHE A 77 3.42 6.33 -10.90
N THR A 78 2.55 7.33 -11.01
CA THR A 78 1.17 7.26 -10.51
C THR A 78 0.17 7.75 -11.55
N VAL A 79 -1.10 7.62 -11.26
CA VAL A 79 -2.18 8.11 -12.13
C VAL A 79 -2.35 9.62 -11.98
N PRO A 80 -2.67 10.36 -13.05
CA PRO A 80 -2.92 11.78 -12.94
C PRO A 80 -4.13 12.06 -12.06
N VAL A 81 -3.98 12.96 -11.09
CA VAL A 81 -5.09 13.54 -10.35
C VAL A 81 -5.73 14.60 -11.23
N LYS A 82 -7.02 14.45 -11.50
CA LYS A 82 -7.78 15.30 -12.42
C LYS A 82 -8.71 16.26 -11.69
N GLY A 83 -9.19 15.88 -10.52
CA GLY A 83 -10.08 16.72 -9.72
C GLY A 83 -10.26 16.18 -8.31
N ALA A 84 -10.62 17.05 -7.37
CA ALA A 84 -11.01 16.69 -6.03
C ALA A 84 -12.09 17.62 -5.51
N VAL A 85 -13.14 17.10 -4.86
CA VAL A 85 -14.32 17.87 -4.52
C VAL A 85 -15.11 17.24 -3.37
N ILE A 86 -15.74 18.13 -2.58
CA ILE A 86 -16.79 17.79 -1.61
C ILE A 86 -18.13 18.15 -2.24
N PHE A 87 -19.09 17.22 -2.28
CA PHE A 87 -20.35 17.43 -2.96
C PHE A 87 -21.54 16.75 -2.26
N LYS A 88 -22.75 17.18 -2.62
CA LYS A 88 -24.01 16.58 -2.16
C LYS A 88 -24.68 15.80 -3.29
N LYS A 89 -25.64 14.98 -2.93
CA LYS A 89 -26.44 14.22 -3.91
C LYS A 89 -27.13 15.12 -4.94
N SER A 90 -27.56 16.32 -4.52
CA SER A 90 -28.17 17.34 -5.39
C SER A 90 -27.21 17.90 -6.44
N ASP A 91 -25.92 17.78 -6.20
CA ASP A 91 -24.87 18.37 -7.03
C ASP A 91 -24.49 17.47 -8.21
N ILE A 92 -24.99 16.23 -8.22
CA ILE A 92 -24.71 15.26 -9.28
C ILE A 92 -25.41 15.72 -10.57
N HIS A 93 -24.64 15.85 -11.65
CA HIS A 93 -25.16 16.20 -12.95
C HIS A 93 -26.13 15.12 -13.46
N LYS A 94 -27.19 15.55 -14.19
CA LYS A 94 -28.25 14.65 -14.69
C LYS A 94 -27.73 13.43 -15.48
N GLU A 95 -26.64 13.59 -16.21
CA GLU A 95 -26.01 12.50 -16.97
C GLU A 95 -25.37 11.43 -16.08
N SER A 96 -24.94 11.83 -14.89
CA SER A 96 -24.34 10.94 -13.89
C SER A 96 -25.32 10.40 -12.85
N ILE A 97 -26.61 10.70 -12.96
CA ILE A 97 -27.63 10.34 -11.95
C ILE A 97 -27.70 8.83 -11.67
N ASN A 98 -27.40 8.00 -12.66
CA ASN A 98 -27.38 6.55 -12.52
C ASN A 98 -26.27 6.04 -11.58
N CYS A 99 -25.25 6.84 -11.25
CA CYS A 99 -24.22 6.47 -10.28
C CYS A 99 -24.84 6.12 -8.92
N GLN A 100 -25.97 6.76 -8.58
CA GLN A 100 -26.69 6.51 -7.31
C GLN A 100 -27.20 5.08 -7.17
N LYS A 101 -27.40 4.33 -8.28
CA LYS A 101 -27.76 2.91 -8.25
C LYS A 101 -26.58 2.01 -7.93
N VAL A 102 -25.37 2.48 -8.19
CA VAL A 102 -24.12 1.76 -8.03
C VAL A 102 -23.50 2.06 -6.65
N ILE A 103 -23.63 3.34 -6.23
CA ILE A 103 -23.12 3.81 -4.94
C ILE A 103 -24.30 3.88 -3.97
N ASN A 104 -24.23 3.13 -2.88
CA ASN A 104 -25.23 3.24 -1.81
C ASN A 104 -24.96 4.51 -0.99
N ILE A 105 -25.51 5.63 -1.46
CA ILE A 105 -25.33 6.95 -0.84
C ILE A 105 -26.19 7.02 0.43
N LYS A 106 -25.57 6.83 1.57
CA LYS A 106 -26.22 6.96 2.89
C LYS A 106 -26.00 8.34 3.52
N HIS A 107 -24.96 9.05 3.12
CA HIS A 107 -24.56 10.34 3.71
C HIS A 107 -25.05 11.51 2.84
N SER A 108 -25.32 12.64 3.50
CA SER A 108 -25.72 13.88 2.82
C SER A 108 -24.58 14.51 2.05
N THR A 109 -23.35 14.32 2.51
CA THR A 109 -22.12 14.85 1.92
C THR A 109 -21.22 13.69 1.48
N MET A 110 -20.58 13.85 0.35
CA MET A 110 -19.66 12.87 -0.24
C MET A 110 -18.38 13.57 -0.66
N PHE A 111 -17.31 12.78 -0.81
CA PHE A 111 -15.99 13.25 -1.20
C PHE A 111 -15.52 12.43 -2.39
N GLN A 112 -14.98 13.13 -3.39
CA GLN A 112 -14.54 12.51 -4.62
C GLN A 112 -13.15 13.00 -4.98
N ILE A 113 -12.28 12.05 -5.34
CA ILE A 113 -11.06 12.33 -6.09
C ILE A 113 -11.20 11.68 -7.47
N ILE A 114 -10.98 12.46 -8.51
CA ILE A 114 -11.03 11.99 -9.90
C ILE A 114 -9.62 11.75 -10.39
N PHE A 115 -9.41 10.57 -10.93
CA PHE A 115 -8.15 10.13 -11.50
C PHE A 115 -8.29 9.80 -12.98
N GLY A 116 -7.22 9.97 -13.74
CA GLY A 116 -7.12 9.35 -15.06
C GLY A 116 -7.08 7.82 -14.96
N TYR A 117 -7.50 7.13 -16.00
CA TYR A 117 -7.45 5.67 -16.04
C TYR A 117 -6.00 5.16 -16.07
N GLY A 118 -5.65 4.34 -15.10
CA GLY A 118 -4.28 3.82 -14.92
C GLY A 118 -4.05 2.38 -15.43
N GLY A 119 -5.09 1.67 -15.85
CA GLY A 119 -5.01 0.26 -16.22
C GLY A 119 -5.72 -0.68 -15.24
N LEU A 120 -5.33 -1.94 -15.23
CA LEU A 120 -5.88 -2.98 -14.34
C LEU A 120 -4.94 -3.26 -13.17
N PRO A 121 -5.48 -3.60 -11.99
CA PRO A 121 -4.65 -4.02 -10.86
C PRO A 121 -3.80 -5.25 -11.18
N LEU A 122 -2.54 -5.25 -10.73
CA LEU A 122 -1.58 -6.32 -10.97
C LEU A 122 -2.11 -7.70 -10.57
N ASN A 123 -2.90 -7.80 -9.50
CA ASN A 123 -3.49 -9.08 -9.08
C ASN A 123 -4.65 -9.57 -9.97
N ASN A 124 -5.29 -8.67 -10.73
CA ASN A 124 -6.40 -8.97 -11.64
C ASN A 124 -5.95 -9.11 -13.11
N ASP A 125 -4.72 -8.71 -13.39
CA ASP A 125 -4.13 -8.90 -14.70
C ASP A 125 -3.81 -10.38 -14.91
N ILE A 126 -4.37 -10.98 -15.95
CA ILE A 126 -4.17 -12.39 -16.31
C ILE A 126 -2.97 -12.59 -17.24
N HIS A 127 -2.31 -11.52 -17.67
CA HIS A 127 -1.18 -11.61 -18.60
C HIS A 127 0.02 -12.29 -17.94
N SER A 128 0.66 -13.14 -18.69
CA SER A 128 1.99 -13.63 -18.40
C SER A 128 3.03 -12.62 -18.88
N PHE A 129 4.15 -12.59 -18.22
CA PHE A 129 5.25 -11.66 -18.53
C PHE A 129 6.49 -12.42 -18.97
N THR A 130 7.24 -11.86 -19.88
CA THR A 130 8.63 -12.26 -20.10
C THR A 130 9.50 -11.76 -18.94
N PHE A 131 10.68 -12.34 -18.78
CA PHE A 131 11.67 -11.86 -17.79
C PHE A 131 11.97 -10.36 -17.95
N GLN A 132 12.13 -9.90 -19.19
CA GLN A 132 12.47 -8.51 -19.48
C GLN A 132 11.32 -7.53 -19.15
N GLU A 133 10.08 -7.90 -19.45
CA GLU A 133 8.91 -7.09 -19.09
C GLU A 133 8.79 -6.98 -17.57
N ALA A 134 8.88 -8.09 -16.83
CA ALA A 134 8.82 -8.08 -15.38
C ALA A 134 9.95 -7.24 -14.77
N LYS A 135 11.17 -7.32 -15.35
CA LYS A 135 12.30 -6.48 -14.94
C LYS A 135 12.03 -5.00 -15.20
N CYS A 136 11.47 -4.65 -16.36
CA CYS A 136 11.08 -3.27 -16.67
C CYS A 136 10.01 -2.73 -15.72
N PHE A 137 9.02 -3.55 -15.35
CA PHE A 137 8.01 -3.17 -14.35
C PHE A 137 8.61 -2.94 -12.99
N LEU A 138 9.54 -3.79 -12.53
CA LEU A 138 10.23 -3.57 -11.25
C LEU A 138 11.06 -2.29 -11.26
N ILE A 139 11.73 -1.97 -12.36
CA ILE A 139 12.47 -0.70 -12.49
C ILE A 139 11.52 0.49 -12.38
N GLN A 140 10.38 0.47 -13.08
CA GLN A 140 9.38 1.54 -12.98
C GLN A 140 8.84 1.66 -11.57
N PHE A 141 8.49 0.54 -10.94
CA PHE A 141 7.98 0.49 -9.58
C PHE A 141 8.98 1.10 -8.58
N PHE A 142 10.23 0.62 -8.56
CA PHE A 142 11.22 1.11 -7.59
C PHE A 142 11.65 2.56 -7.85
N LYS A 143 11.68 3.01 -9.10
CA LYS A 143 11.84 4.45 -9.40
C LYS A 143 10.66 5.27 -8.89
N GLY A 144 9.43 4.76 -8.98
CA GLY A 144 8.25 5.38 -8.39
C GLY A 144 8.36 5.50 -6.88
N ILE A 145 8.72 4.40 -6.19
CA ILE A 145 8.97 4.42 -4.74
C ILE A 145 10.10 5.40 -4.38
N GLN A 146 11.18 5.47 -5.17
CA GLN A 146 12.25 6.45 -4.97
C GLN A 146 11.74 7.89 -5.06
N SER A 147 10.88 8.18 -6.04
CA SER A 147 10.28 9.50 -6.19
C SER A 147 9.36 9.85 -5.01
N ILE A 148 8.57 8.92 -4.51
CA ILE A 148 7.73 9.10 -3.31
C ILE A 148 8.61 9.37 -2.08
N HIS A 149 9.63 8.54 -1.85
CA HIS A 149 10.56 8.69 -0.73
C HIS A 149 11.37 10.01 -0.79
N SER A 150 11.64 10.57 -1.99
CA SER A 150 12.32 11.85 -2.13
C SER A 150 11.55 13.05 -1.55
N LYS A 151 10.23 12.90 -1.35
CA LYS A 151 9.36 13.85 -0.66
C LYS A 151 9.14 13.52 0.82
N ASN A 152 9.96 12.66 1.39
CA ASN A 152 9.80 12.17 2.77
C ASN A 152 8.46 11.50 3.03
N ILE A 153 7.85 10.89 2.02
CA ILE A 153 6.61 10.13 2.13
C ILE A 153 6.91 8.63 2.12
N VAL A 154 6.23 7.88 2.97
CA VAL A 154 6.17 6.41 2.97
C VAL A 154 4.79 6.00 2.52
N HIS A 155 4.69 5.09 1.55
CA HIS A 155 3.42 4.69 0.96
C HIS A 155 2.57 3.84 1.93
N ARG A 156 3.19 2.91 2.66
CA ARG A 156 2.64 2.04 3.71
C ARG A 156 1.58 1.02 3.26
N ASP A 157 1.06 1.12 2.05
CA ASP A 157 0.07 0.18 1.51
C ASP A 157 0.49 -0.39 0.15
N VAL A 158 1.79 -0.65 -0.01
CA VAL A 158 2.32 -1.31 -1.21
C VAL A 158 1.83 -2.76 -1.26
N LYS A 159 1.00 -3.07 -2.27
CA LYS A 159 0.44 -4.40 -2.52
C LYS A 159 0.00 -4.54 -3.99
N PRO A 160 -0.15 -5.77 -4.51
CA PRO A 160 -0.51 -5.98 -5.93
C PRO A 160 -1.81 -5.30 -6.37
N THR A 161 -2.78 -5.10 -5.46
CA THR A 161 -4.03 -4.38 -5.76
C THR A 161 -3.83 -2.88 -5.98
N ASN A 162 -2.76 -2.31 -5.42
CA ASN A 162 -2.41 -0.89 -5.52
C ASN A 162 -1.35 -0.62 -6.59
N ILE A 163 -1.10 -1.60 -7.45
CA ILE A 163 -0.25 -1.47 -8.64
C ILE A 163 -1.11 -1.70 -9.87
N LEU A 164 -1.18 -0.72 -10.75
CA LEU A 164 -1.89 -0.83 -12.00
C LEU A 164 -0.91 -1.07 -13.15
N ILE A 165 -1.35 -1.86 -14.14
CA ILE A 165 -0.63 -2.10 -15.39
C ILE A 165 -1.52 -1.69 -16.57
N ASN A 166 -0.94 -0.94 -17.50
CA ASN A 166 -1.56 -0.54 -18.76
C ASN A 166 -0.52 -0.61 -19.88
N GLY A 167 -0.51 -1.72 -20.60
CA GLY A 167 0.54 -2.04 -21.56
C GLY A 167 1.90 -2.18 -20.88
N ASP A 168 2.85 -1.36 -21.29
CA ASP A 168 4.22 -1.32 -20.75
C ASP A 168 4.39 -0.38 -19.52
N LYS A 169 3.29 0.23 -19.05
CA LYS A 169 3.32 1.23 -17.98
C LYS A 169 2.80 0.66 -16.68
N LEU A 170 3.54 0.92 -15.61
CA LEU A 170 3.15 0.60 -14.24
C LEU A 170 2.80 1.89 -13.48
N LYS A 171 1.75 1.84 -12.65
CA LYS A 171 1.31 2.94 -11.79
C LYS A 171 1.12 2.48 -10.35
N ILE A 172 1.60 3.26 -9.41
CA ILE A 172 1.37 3.10 -7.97
C ILE A 172 0.17 3.97 -7.61
N ILE A 173 -0.81 3.41 -6.89
CA ILE A 173 -2.04 4.11 -6.52
C ILE A 173 -2.36 3.91 -5.04
N ASP A 174 -3.36 4.66 -4.56
CA ASP A 174 -3.94 4.56 -3.21
C ASP A 174 -2.99 5.06 -2.11
N PHE A 175 -2.88 6.38 -2.01
CA PHE A 175 -2.08 7.09 -1.00
C PHE A 175 -2.84 7.33 0.31
N GLY A 176 -4.01 6.70 0.51
CA GLY A 176 -4.85 6.89 1.69
C GLY A 176 -4.18 6.52 3.02
N LEU A 177 -3.26 5.55 3.01
CA LEU A 177 -2.46 5.18 4.18
C LEU A 177 -1.06 5.81 4.20
N SER A 178 -0.70 6.61 3.19
CA SER A 178 0.62 7.25 3.13
C SER A 178 0.75 8.32 4.20
N CYS A 179 1.97 8.55 4.66
CA CYS A 179 2.26 9.60 5.62
C CYS A 179 3.71 10.10 5.45
N HIS A 180 4.02 11.22 6.07
CA HIS A 180 5.40 11.64 6.20
C HIS A 180 6.20 10.64 7.03
N VAL A 181 7.48 10.48 6.67
CA VAL A 181 8.38 9.50 7.30
C VAL A 181 8.46 9.65 8.82
N GLU A 182 8.33 10.87 9.32
CA GLU A 182 8.35 11.23 10.75
C GLU A 182 7.13 10.69 11.50
N ASP A 183 6.01 10.51 10.80
CA ASP A 183 4.71 10.11 11.37
C ASP A 183 4.48 8.60 11.33
N VAL A 184 5.31 7.84 10.59
CA VAL A 184 5.12 6.39 10.42
C VAL A 184 4.91 5.68 11.76
N PHE A 185 5.72 6.03 12.76
CA PHE A 185 5.66 5.38 14.08
C PHE A 185 4.61 5.98 15.01
N ASN A 186 4.27 7.25 14.84
CA ASN A 186 3.15 7.86 15.56
C ASN A 186 1.83 7.22 15.15
N TYR A 187 1.64 6.98 13.86
CA TYR A 187 0.46 6.33 13.31
C TYR A 187 0.32 4.87 13.78
N VAL A 188 1.42 4.11 13.82
CA VAL A 188 1.42 2.74 14.37
C VAL A 188 1.08 2.73 15.86
N LYS A 189 1.37 3.83 16.59
CA LYS A 189 0.99 3.98 18.00
C LYS A 189 -0.50 4.16 18.22
N SER A 190 -1.21 4.92 17.36
CA SER A 190 -2.60 5.34 17.64
C SER A 190 -3.62 4.25 17.28
N ASP A 191 -3.52 3.64 16.09
CA ASP A 191 -4.65 2.92 15.49
C ASP A 191 -4.36 1.47 15.10
N PHE A 192 -3.15 0.97 15.39
CA PHE A 192 -2.76 -0.36 14.99
C PHE A 192 -3.38 -1.43 15.88
N THR A 193 -4.36 -2.15 15.38
CA THR A 193 -4.99 -3.30 16.02
C THR A 193 -4.66 -4.59 15.27
N LEU A 194 -4.85 -5.76 15.89
CA LEU A 194 -4.66 -7.05 15.20
C LEU A 194 -5.51 -7.22 13.94
N SER A 195 -6.66 -6.56 13.88
CA SER A 195 -7.53 -6.57 12.69
C SER A 195 -6.93 -5.80 11.52
N ASN A 196 -6.05 -4.84 11.78
CA ASN A 196 -5.41 -3.96 10.79
C ASN A 196 -4.04 -4.47 10.33
N ILE A 197 -3.62 -5.66 10.79
CA ILE A 197 -2.37 -6.25 10.36
C ILE A 197 -2.61 -7.04 9.08
N TYR A 198 -1.98 -6.60 8.02
CA TYR A 198 -1.99 -7.27 6.71
C TYR A 198 -0.65 -7.98 6.44
N PRO A 199 -0.62 -9.00 5.58
CA PRO A 199 0.62 -9.70 5.21
C PRO A 199 1.70 -8.78 4.64
N PHE A 200 1.30 -7.64 4.06
CA PHE A 200 2.19 -6.65 3.47
C PHE A 200 2.85 -5.73 4.51
N ASN A 201 2.34 -5.73 5.75
CA ASN A 201 2.94 -4.97 6.83
C ASN A 201 4.23 -5.63 7.29
N PRO A 202 5.30 -4.86 7.49
CA PRO A 202 6.57 -5.42 7.91
C PRO A 202 6.52 -5.91 9.36
N PRO A 203 7.35 -6.89 9.73
CA PRO A 203 7.37 -7.48 11.07
C PRO A 203 7.56 -6.48 12.21
N GLU A 204 8.29 -5.40 11.98
CA GLU A 204 8.49 -4.34 12.98
C GLU A 204 7.20 -3.66 13.40
N PHE A 205 6.21 -3.54 12.53
CA PHE A 205 4.89 -2.99 12.90
C PHE A 205 4.18 -3.89 13.91
N TYR A 206 4.35 -5.20 13.76
CA TYR A 206 3.80 -6.15 14.71
C TYR A 206 4.54 -6.13 16.05
N VAL A 207 5.86 -5.97 16.04
CA VAL A 207 6.64 -5.75 17.27
C VAL A 207 6.13 -4.51 18.01
N PHE A 208 5.91 -3.41 17.30
CA PHE A 208 5.29 -2.21 17.88
C PHE A 208 3.93 -2.48 18.52
N PHE A 209 3.08 -3.20 17.81
CA PHE A 209 1.78 -3.60 18.34
C PHE A 209 1.93 -4.40 19.65
N LEU A 210 2.85 -5.35 19.72
CA LEU A 210 3.10 -6.12 20.94
C LEU A 210 3.60 -5.23 22.07
N LEU A 211 4.53 -4.33 21.81
CA LEU A 211 5.03 -3.39 22.80
C LEU A 211 3.91 -2.55 23.39
N LYS A 212 3.02 -2.03 22.54
CA LYS A 212 1.84 -1.26 22.96
C LYS A 212 0.86 -2.14 23.76
N LYS A 213 0.50 -3.30 23.23
CA LYS A 213 -0.49 -4.20 23.84
C LYS A 213 -0.09 -4.64 25.26
N TYR A 214 1.19 -4.92 25.46
CA TYR A 214 1.74 -5.36 26.74
C TYR A 214 2.30 -4.20 27.59
N ASN A 215 2.06 -2.95 27.17
CA ASN A 215 2.51 -1.74 27.85
C ASN A 215 4.02 -1.74 28.17
N ILE A 216 4.81 -2.21 27.20
CA ILE A 216 6.27 -2.31 27.32
C ILE A 216 6.89 -0.93 27.17
N GLN A 217 7.41 -0.35 28.23
CA GLN A 217 7.99 1.00 28.24
C GLN A 217 9.50 1.02 28.51
N ASN A 218 10.05 -0.05 29.04
CA ASN A 218 11.44 -0.12 29.45
C ASN A 218 12.11 -1.46 29.08
N ILE A 219 13.44 -1.52 29.16
CA ILE A 219 14.25 -2.69 28.78
C ILE A 219 13.92 -3.95 29.60
N LYS A 220 13.55 -3.81 30.88
CA LYS A 220 13.20 -4.97 31.73
C LYS A 220 11.93 -5.65 31.23
N ASP A 221 10.97 -4.85 30.79
CA ASP A 221 9.71 -5.36 30.22
C ASP A 221 9.97 -6.07 28.87
N ILE A 222 10.97 -5.60 28.11
CA ILE A 222 11.41 -6.26 26.87
C ILE A 222 11.94 -7.67 27.17
N ASP A 223 12.67 -7.89 28.27
CA ASP A 223 13.14 -9.21 28.68
C ASP A 223 11.99 -10.17 29.01
N ALA A 224 10.96 -9.68 29.67
CA ALA A 224 9.74 -10.45 29.92
C ALA A 224 9.02 -10.82 28.62
N LEU A 225 8.88 -9.85 27.69
CA LEU A 225 8.29 -10.11 26.37
C LEU A 225 9.12 -11.13 25.59
N PHE A 226 10.44 -11.02 25.61
CA PHE A 226 11.35 -11.96 24.95
C PHE A 226 11.21 -13.37 25.52
N SER A 227 11.14 -13.52 26.86
CA SER A 227 10.92 -14.80 27.52
C SER A 227 9.58 -15.42 27.13
N ASN A 228 8.52 -14.63 27.04
CA ASN A 228 7.20 -15.07 26.58
C ASN A 228 7.21 -15.52 25.11
N LEU A 229 8.05 -14.93 24.26
CA LEU A 229 8.24 -15.36 22.87
C LEU A 229 8.95 -16.72 22.75
N LEU A 230 9.74 -17.11 23.75
CA LEU A 230 10.40 -18.41 23.80
C LEU A 230 9.49 -19.51 24.35
N ASP A 231 8.47 -19.15 25.12
CA ASP A 231 7.53 -20.11 25.70
C ASP A 231 6.34 -20.35 24.75
N ASN A 232 6.31 -21.55 24.16
CA ASN A 232 5.23 -21.96 23.25
C ASN A 232 3.84 -22.09 23.92
N LYS A 233 3.75 -22.03 25.24
CA LYS A 233 2.51 -22.00 26.01
C LYS A 233 1.99 -20.58 26.24
N SER A 234 2.84 -19.57 26.08
CA SER A 234 2.48 -18.17 26.32
C SER A 234 1.39 -17.70 25.35
N SER A 235 0.64 -16.70 25.76
CA SER A 235 -0.35 -16.02 24.91
C SER A 235 0.30 -15.30 23.75
N VAL A 236 1.48 -14.69 23.96
CA VAL A 236 2.25 -13.98 22.94
C VAL A 236 2.67 -14.92 21.81
N TYR A 237 3.25 -16.08 22.15
CA TYR A 237 3.64 -17.08 21.16
C TYR A 237 2.43 -17.55 20.32
N LYS A 238 1.35 -17.90 21.00
CA LYS A 238 0.11 -18.36 20.33
C LYS A 238 -0.47 -17.30 19.41
N GLU A 239 -0.45 -16.05 19.82
CA GLU A 239 -0.95 -14.94 19.04
C GLU A 239 -0.11 -14.72 17.75
N ILE A 240 1.22 -14.74 17.87
CA ILE A 240 2.13 -14.66 16.72
C ILE A 240 1.92 -15.87 15.79
N HIS A 241 1.76 -17.05 16.34
CA HIS A 241 1.50 -18.26 15.55
C HIS A 241 0.16 -18.18 14.79
N MET A 242 -0.90 -17.73 15.46
CA MET A 242 -2.21 -17.52 14.82
C MET A 242 -2.14 -16.47 13.72
N TYR A 243 -1.42 -15.37 13.95
CA TYR A 243 -1.19 -14.33 12.96
C TYR A 243 -0.44 -14.90 11.73
N TYR A 244 0.64 -15.62 11.96
CA TYR A 244 1.41 -16.30 10.92
C TYR A 244 0.51 -17.24 10.09
N LEU A 245 -0.26 -18.11 10.76
CA LEU A 245 -1.15 -19.05 10.08
C LEU A 245 -2.20 -18.34 9.22
N LYS A 246 -2.76 -17.24 9.70
CA LYS A 246 -3.79 -16.48 8.98
C LYS A 246 -3.25 -15.80 7.72
N HIS A 247 -2.04 -15.29 7.75
CA HIS A 247 -1.54 -14.38 6.71
C HIS A 247 -0.45 -14.97 5.80
N TRP A 248 0.34 -15.95 6.28
CA TRP A 248 1.49 -16.48 5.56
C TRP A 248 1.32 -17.91 5.01
N CYS A 249 0.41 -18.69 5.59
CA CYS A 249 0.20 -20.08 5.16
C CYS A 249 -0.33 -20.23 3.73
N SER A 250 -0.91 -19.20 3.15
CA SER A 250 -1.40 -19.24 1.77
C SER A 250 -0.28 -19.19 0.72
N VAL A 251 0.94 -18.84 1.12
CA VAL A 251 2.05 -18.56 0.20
C VAL A 251 3.09 -19.68 0.14
N ASN A 252 3.22 -20.51 1.20
CA ASN A 252 4.31 -21.48 1.31
C ASN A 252 3.86 -22.89 1.71
N SER A 253 4.48 -23.91 1.10
CA SER A 253 4.19 -25.33 1.33
C SER A 253 4.76 -25.88 2.65
N ASP A 254 5.86 -25.32 3.17
CA ASP A 254 6.48 -25.74 4.43
C ASP A 254 6.19 -24.74 5.56
N LYS A 255 4.98 -24.89 6.13
CA LYS A 255 4.44 -23.97 7.14
C LYS A 255 5.29 -23.86 8.43
N ASN A 256 5.89 -24.97 8.85
CA ASN A 256 6.60 -25.01 10.14
C ASN A 256 8.00 -24.34 10.05
N ARG A 257 8.72 -24.58 8.98
CA ARG A 257 10.04 -23.97 8.76
C ARG A 257 9.94 -22.45 8.68
N PHE A 258 8.99 -21.95 7.88
CA PHE A 258 8.77 -20.51 7.74
C PHE A 258 8.29 -19.84 9.01
N PHE A 259 7.50 -20.52 9.85
CA PHE A 259 7.12 -19.98 11.14
C PHE A 259 8.32 -19.82 12.08
N LEU A 260 9.24 -20.77 12.08
CA LEU A 260 10.46 -20.66 12.89
C LEU A 260 11.36 -19.52 12.43
N GLU A 261 11.51 -19.32 11.11
CA GLU A 261 12.24 -18.17 10.55
C GLU A 261 11.55 -16.85 10.88
N TYR A 262 10.21 -16.81 10.84
CA TYR A 262 9.40 -15.66 11.23
C TYR A 262 9.59 -15.34 12.71
N LEU A 263 9.48 -16.33 13.58
CA LEU A 263 9.68 -16.17 15.03
C LEU A 263 11.10 -15.73 15.37
N ASP A 264 12.11 -16.25 14.68
CA ASP A 264 13.51 -15.83 14.83
C ASP A 264 13.70 -14.35 14.43
N GLY A 265 13.06 -13.91 13.36
CA GLY A 265 13.05 -12.51 12.96
C GLY A 265 12.49 -11.59 14.05
N PHE A 266 11.36 -11.97 14.67
CA PHE A 266 10.80 -11.23 15.82
C PHE A 266 11.79 -11.16 16.99
N LYS A 267 12.38 -12.30 17.34
CA LYS A 267 13.37 -12.35 18.42
C LYS A 267 14.54 -11.41 18.15
N ARG A 268 15.04 -11.35 16.91
CA ARG A 268 16.16 -10.46 16.53
C ARG A 268 15.77 -8.99 16.63
N ILE A 269 14.55 -8.60 16.18
CA ILE A 269 14.07 -7.22 16.32
C ILE A 269 13.97 -6.86 17.81
N ILE A 270 13.31 -7.69 18.62
CA ILE A 270 13.14 -7.45 20.06
C ILE A 270 14.50 -7.43 20.78
N PHE A 271 15.42 -8.31 20.40
CA PHE A 271 16.78 -8.31 20.95
C PHE A 271 17.52 -7.00 20.61
N SER A 272 17.37 -6.50 19.41
CA SER A 272 18.00 -5.24 18.98
C SER A 272 17.49 -4.03 19.79
N LEU A 273 16.23 -4.05 20.23
CA LEU A 273 15.66 -3.01 21.08
C LEU A 273 16.39 -2.84 22.42
N LYS A 274 17.02 -3.91 22.94
CA LYS A 274 17.79 -3.86 24.19
C LYS A 274 19.03 -2.97 24.13
N TYR A 275 19.54 -2.73 22.93
CA TYR A 275 20.75 -1.93 22.73
C TYR A 275 20.44 -0.48 22.34
N CYS A 276 19.14 -0.12 22.30
CA CYS A 276 18.71 1.25 22.00
C CYS A 276 18.48 2.01 23.29
N ASN A 277 18.89 3.28 23.33
CA ASN A 277 18.62 4.17 24.45
C ASN A 277 17.12 4.40 24.67
N ASN A 278 16.36 4.35 23.58
CA ASN A 278 14.92 4.54 23.55
C ASN A 278 14.33 3.61 22.49
N ILE A 279 13.18 3.02 22.76
CA ILE A 279 12.44 2.19 21.80
C ILE A 279 12.11 2.99 20.51
N ILE A 280 11.86 4.28 20.64
CA ILE A 280 11.58 5.16 19.49
C ILE A 280 12.82 5.33 18.61
N ASP A 281 14.02 5.40 19.19
CA ASP A 281 15.27 5.57 18.43
C ASP A 281 15.59 4.36 17.56
N PHE A 282 15.12 3.16 17.94
CA PHE A 282 15.23 1.96 17.10
C PHE A 282 14.51 2.12 15.76
N PHE A 283 13.35 2.76 15.80
CA PHE A 283 12.53 2.99 14.62
C PHE A 283 12.93 4.31 13.95
N SER A 284 14.21 4.39 13.56
CA SER A 284 14.77 5.55 12.87
C SER A 284 14.09 5.82 11.52
N LEU A 285 14.24 7.04 11.01
CA LEU A 285 13.73 7.45 9.70
C LEU A 285 14.11 6.47 8.57
N SER A 286 15.34 5.92 8.63
CA SER A 286 15.80 4.94 7.64
C SER A 286 14.97 3.65 7.66
N MET A 287 14.44 3.23 8.81
CA MET A 287 13.58 2.06 8.92
C MET A 287 12.18 2.31 8.37
N ALA A 288 11.66 3.52 8.46
CA ALA A 288 10.36 3.87 7.93
C ALA A 288 10.28 3.57 6.42
N TYR A 289 11.30 3.96 5.66
CA TYR A 289 11.38 3.64 4.23
C TYR A 289 11.47 2.13 3.94
N LYS A 290 12.06 1.36 4.85
CA LYS A 290 12.18 -0.10 4.72
C LYS A 290 10.83 -0.84 4.80
N CYS A 291 9.76 -0.16 5.24
CA CYS A 291 8.40 -0.70 5.22
C CYS A 291 7.94 -0.95 3.78
N ASP A 292 8.12 0.03 2.90
CA ASP A 292 7.75 -0.10 1.48
C ASP A 292 8.65 -1.12 0.76
N ILE A 293 9.93 -1.23 1.16
CA ILE A 293 10.84 -2.25 0.62
C ILE A 293 10.37 -3.65 1.01
N TYR A 294 9.96 -3.88 2.27
CA TYR A 294 9.39 -5.17 2.67
C TYR A 294 8.13 -5.50 1.86
N ALA A 295 7.20 -4.56 1.81
CA ALA A 295 5.95 -4.73 1.09
C ALA A 295 6.16 -4.98 -0.42
N SER A 296 7.21 -4.41 -1.03
CA SER A 296 7.58 -4.63 -2.43
C SER A 296 7.93 -6.08 -2.75
N SER A 297 8.33 -6.88 -1.75
CA SER A 297 8.59 -8.31 -1.94
C SER A 297 7.37 -9.05 -2.51
N TYR A 298 6.16 -8.61 -2.16
CA TYR A 298 4.92 -9.19 -2.68
C TYR A 298 4.67 -8.83 -4.15
N ILE A 299 5.15 -7.66 -4.59
CA ILE A 299 5.12 -7.28 -6.01
C ILE A 299 6.05 -8.18 -6.80
N ILE A 300 7.29 -8.37 -6.30
CA ILE A 300 8.29 -9.27 -6.91
C ILE A 300 7.73 -10.69 -6.99
N LEU A 301 7.15 -11.19 -5.89
CA LEU A 301 6.55 -12.54 -5.86
C LEU A 301 5.37 -12.69 -6.81
N ASN A 302 4.53 -11.67 -6.94
CA ASN A 302 3.40 -11.68 -7.86
C ASN A 302 3.88 -11.74 -9.32
N LEU A 303 4.87 -10.95 -9.69
CA LEU A 303 5.48 -10.98 -11.00
C LEU A 303 6.16 -12.34 -11.25
N LEU A 304 6.98 -12.82 -10.30
CA LEU A 304 7.68 -14.11 -10.43
C LEU A 304 6.74 -15.29 -10.72
N LYS A 305 5.55 -15.30 -10.15
CA LYS A 305 4.53 -16.33 -10.41
C LYS A 305 3.93 -16.27 -11.81
N ARG A 306 4.16 -15.20 -12.55
CA ARG A 306 3.57 -14.93 -13.87
C ARG A 306 4.59 -14.86 -15.00
N ILE A 307 5.86 -14.92 -14.66
CA ILE A 307 6.90 -14.98 -15.68
C ILE A 307 6.84 -16.36 -16.34
N VAL A 308 6.84 -16.36 -17.68
CA VAL A 308 6.84 -17.57 -18.51
C VAL A 308 8.13 -17.66 -19.29
N GLU A 309 8.48 -18.87 -19.72
CA GLU A 309 9.66 -19.13 -20.56
C GLU A 309 10.97 -18.59 -19.96
N VAL A 310 11.17 -18.82 -18.65
CA VAL A 310 12.36 -18.36 -17.91
C VAL A 310 13.39 -19.47 -17.77
N THR A 311 14.64 -19.09 -17.83
CA THR A 311 15.76 -19.93 -17.42
C THR A 311 15.86 -20.04 -15.90
N ASP A 312 16.54 -21.05 -15.39
CA ASP A 312 16.79 -21.20 -13.95
C ASP A 312 17.53 -19.97 -13.37
N ASP A 313 18.46 -19.40 -14.14
CA ASP A 313 19.21 -18.19 -13.72
C ASP A 313 18.29 -16.97 -13.61
N GLU A 314 17.38 -16.75 -14.55
CA GLU A 314 16.40 -15.67 -14.53
C GLU A 314 15.40 -15.84 -13.38
N HIS A 315 14.94 -17.07 -13.12
CA HIS A 315 14.09 -17.36 -11.97
C HIS A 315 14.84 -17.09 -10.66
N MET A 316 16.10 -17.52 -10.54
CA MET A 316 16.94 -17.27 -9.39
C MET A 316 17.23 -15.78 -9.18
N TYR A 317 17.35 -14.99 -10.26
CA TYR A 317 17.54 -13.56 -10.20
C TYR A 317 16.40 -12.87 -9.41
N PHE A 318 15.15 -13.12 -9.76
CA PHE A 318 14.01 -12.53 -9.01
C PHE A 318 13.83 -13.14 -7.63
N LYS A 319 14.12 -14.43 -7.46
CA LYS A 319 14.09 -15.08 -6.14
C LYS A 319 15.11 -14.47 -5.18
N ASN A 320 16.29 -14.13 -5.67
CA ASN A 320 17.31 -13.46 -4.87
C ASN A 320 16.86 -12.03 -4.50
N LEU A 321 16.29 -11.27 -5.44
CA LEU A 321 15.75 -9.95 -5.14
C LEU A 321 14.63 -10.01 -4.10
N TYR A 322 13.71 -10.97 -4.24
CA TYR A 322 12.68 -11.25 -3.23
C TYR A 322 13.30 -11.50 -1.86
N ASN A 323 14.30 -12.38 -1.76
CA ASN A 323 14.96 -12.72 -0.50
C ASN A 323 15.68 -11.52 0.14
N LEU A 324 16.17 -10.58 -0.66
CA LEU A 324 16.84 -9.36 -0.17
C LEU A 324 15.83 -8.31 0.35
N THR A 325 14.62 -8.27 -0.23
CA THR A 325 13.59 -7.31 0.16
C THR A 325 12.73 -7.79 1.32
N CYS A 326 12.44 -9.11 1.43
CA CYS A 326 11.56 -9.68 2.43
C CYS A 326 12.25 -10.01 3.78
N LYS A 327 13.48 -9.53 4.02
CA LYS A 327 14.17 -9.76 5.29
C LYS A 327 13.35 -9.28 6.48
N PHE A 328 13.30 -10.10 7.55
CA PHE A 328 12.54 -9.77 8.75
C PHE A 328 13.09 -8.55 9.44
N HIS A 329 14.41 -8.54 9.69
CA HIS A 329 15.06 -7.41 10.33
C HIS A 329 15.22 -6.26 9.31
N PRO A 330 14.73 -5.04 9.61
CA PRO A 330 14.76 -3.94 8.65
C PRO A 330 16.18 -3.56 8.20
N ASN A 331 17.19 -3.65 9.08
CA ASN A 331 18.59 -3.35 8.73
C ASN A 331 19.22 -4.38 7.79
N GLU A 332 18.61 -5.56 7.63
CA GLU A 332 19.09 -6.59 6.71
C GLU A 332 18.45 -6.46 5.32
N ARG A 333 17.41 -5.64 5.18
CA ARG A 333 16.76 -5.39 3.90
C ARG A 333 17.67 -4.54 3.02
N ILE A 334 17.76 -4.93 1.78
CA ILE A 334 18.46 -4.16 0.75
C ILE A 334 17.94 -2.72 0.67
N ASP A 335 18.82 -1.76 0.45
CA ASP A 335 18.43 -0.36 0.23
C ASP A 335 17.89 -0.15 -1.17
N LEU A 336 16.99 0.82 -1.33
CA LEU A 336 16.34 1.14 -2.59
C LEU A 336 17.36 1.44 -3.71
N GLN A 337 18.44 2.16 -3.40
CA GLN A 337 19.51 2.43 -4.35
C GLN A 337 20.19 1.15 -4.83
N ASN A 338 20.46 0.22 -3.91
CA ASN A 338 21.06 -1.07 -4.24
C ASN A 338 20.11 -1.98 -5.04
N ILE A 339 18.77 -1.86 -4.80
CA ILE A 339 17.78 -2.54 -5.64
C ILE A 339 17.83 -2.03 -7.08
N LEU A 340 17.84 -0.72 -7.25
CA LEU A 340 17.92 -0.11 -8.59
C LEU A 340 19.22 -0.50 -9.29
N PHE A 341 20.35 -0.49 -8.58
CA PHE A 341 21.62 -0.98 -9.11
C PHE A 341 21.54 -2.47 -9.51
N TYR A 342 20.95 -3.32 -8.66
CA TYR A 342 20.73 -4.73 -8.95
C TYR A 342 19.90 -4.94 -10.22
N LEU A 343 18.89 -4.11 -10.45
CA LEU A 343 18.05 -4.10 -11.65
C LEU A 343 18.77 -3.51 -12.88
N GLY A 344 20.00 -3.02 -12.74
CA GLY A 344 20.83 -2.50 -13.84
C GLY A 344 20.51 -1.05 -14.23
N THR A 345 19.97 -0.26 -13.30
CA THR A 345 19.84 1.18 -13.47
C THR A 345 21.12 1.86 -12.95
N LYS A 346 21.68 2.77 -13.74
CA LYS A 346 22.85 3.56 -13.34
C LYS A 346 22.46 4.69 -12.39
#